data_faa7023569c63d7d21766eaa07b6dcf1
#
_entry.id   faa7023569c63d7d21766eaa07b6dcf1
#
_cell.length_a   1.000
_cell.length_b   1.000
_cell.length_c   1.000
_cell.angle_alpha   90.00
_cell.angle_beta   90.00
_cell.angle_gamma   90.00
#
_symmetry.space_group_name_H-M   'P 1'
#
loop_
_entity.id
_entity.type
_entity.pdbx_description
1 polymer ?
#
loop_
_entity_poly.entity_id
_entity_poly.type
_entity_poly.pdbx_seq_one_letter_code
_entity_poly.pdbx_strand_id
1 'polypeptide(L)'
;MNKQEISINPSIMCADLCNLEKSIRQIEKEGISTLHIDVIDGSFSPSMPLGIGTIKQLREITDMDFDVHIMSNNNEFFIKEMLDIGVQQITFHYESTTHIDRLLNLIKKNGVEAGLALNPATSLNDLDYVLPLCDTVMLMLMNPGFAADKSETQVDYAEKKVTDLYKLIKDRGLDTSIEVDGRVSLEAIPKLVKSGADQLVAGSTSLFRPERSMSENKVIMEESIEQGLKLRKE
;
A
#
# COMPACT_ATOMS: atom_id res chain seq x y z
N MET A 1 21.23 -14.52 6.98
CA MET A 1 20.69 -13.46 6.11
C MET A 1 19.21 -13.79 5.95
N ASN A 2 18.31 -13.07 6.64
CA ASN A 2 16.88 -13.22 6.39
C ASN A 2 16.62 -12.85 4.93
N LYS A 3 15.92 -13.73 4.21
CA LYS A 3 15.41 -13.43 2.87
C LYS A 3 14.48 -12.24 3.05
N GLN A 4 14.79 -11.10 2.47
CA GLN A 4 13.89 -9.95 2.49
C GLN A 4 12.66 -10.36 1.69
N GLU A 5 11.56 -10.62 2.36
CA GLU A 5 10.31 -11.07 1.76
C GLU A 5 9.58 -9.83 1.26
N ILE A 6 9.25 -9.80 -0.03
CA ILE A 6 8.44 -8.72 -0.62
C ILE A 6 6.98 -9.10 -0.46
N SER A 7 6.19 -8.22 0.17
CA SER A 7 4.76 -8.45 0.35
C SER A 7 3.97 -8.09 -0.90
N ILE A 8 3.00 -8.94 -1.25
CA ILE A 8 1.96 -8.65 -2.24
C ILE A 8 0.68 -8.33 -1.48
N ASN A 9 0.23 -7.07 -1.54
CA ASN A 9 -0.94 -6.57 -0.85
C ASN A 9 -2.07 -6.30 -1.86
N PRO A 10 -2.99 -7.26 -2.12
CA PRO A 10 -4.10 -7.07 -3.06
C PRO A 10 -5.02 -5.95 -2.62
N SER A 11 -5.19 -4.92 -3.46
CA SER A 11 -6.19 -3.87 -3.21
C SER A 11 -7.58 -4.41 -3.49
N ILE A 12 -8.38 -4.57 -2.42
CA ILE A 12 -9.73 -5.15 -2.53
C ILE A 12 -10.70 -4.27 -3.31
N MET A 13 -10.40 -2.99 -3.51
CA MET A 13 -11.20 -2.15 -4.41
C MET A 13 -11.13 -2.59 -5.88
N CYS A 14 -10.12 -3.40 -6.25
CA CYS A 14 -9.96 -3.98 -7.58
C CYS A 14 -10.66 -5.35 -7.71
N ALA A 15 -11.18 -5.91 -6.62
CA ALA A 15 -11.90 -7.17 -6.59
C ALA A 15 -13.36 -7.01 -7.06
N ASP A 16 -14.11 -8.11 -7.14
CA ASP A 16 -15.57 -8.05 -7.37
C ASP A 16 -16.26 -7.58 -6.09
N LEU A 17 -16.57 -6.28 -6.02
CA LEU A 17 -17.22 -5.66 -4.86
C LEU A 17 -18.63 -6.19 -4.58
N CYS A 18 -19.28 -6.81 -5.57
CA CYS A 18 -20.58 -7.46 -5.37
C CYS A 18 -20.46 -8.87 -4.78
N ASN A 19 -19.25 -9.45 -4.78
CA ASN A 19 -18.96 -10.80 -4.29
C ASN A 19 -17.63 -10.81 -3.50
N LEU A 20 -17.46 -9.84 -2.56
CA LEU A 20 -16.21 -9.64 -1.83
C LEU A 20 -15.74 -10.90 -1.08
N GLU A 21 -16.62 -11.60 -0.36
CA GLU A 21 -16.25 -12.83 0.34
C GLU A 21 -15.62 -13.85 -0.61
N LYS A 22 -16.24 -14.09 -1.78
CA LYS A 22 -15.67 -15.01 -2.79
C LYS A 22 -14.29 -14.56 -3.24
N SER A 23 -14.09 -13.25 -3.45
CA SER A 23 -12.80 -12.69 -3.86
C SER A 23 -11.74 -12.89 -2.78
N ILE A 24 -12.09 -12.67 -1.51
CA ILE A 24 -11.17 -12.88 -0.38
C ILE A 24 -10.79 -14.35 -0.24
N ARG A 25 -11.78 -15.28 -0.30
CA ARG A 25 -11.48 -16.72 -0.26
C ARG A 25 -10.55 -17.16 -1.40
N GLN A 26 -10.65 -16.50 -2.56
CA GLN A 26 -9.73 -16.78 -3.65
C GLN A 26 -8.32 -16.26 -3.33
N ILE A 27 -8.18 -15.06 -2.77
CA ILE A 27 -6.89 -14.50 -2.36
C ILE A 27 -6.24 -15.37 -1.27
N GLU A 28 -7.00 -15.78 -0.25
CA GLU A 28 -6.53 -16.72 0.80
C GLU A 28 -6.00 -18.03 0.20
N LYS A 29 -6.71 -18.60 -0.78
CA LYS A 29 -6.31 -19.83 -1.47
C LYS A 29 -4.98 -19.69 -2.21
N GLU A 30 -4.65 -18.50 -2.67
CA GLU A 30 -3.35 -18.23 -3.28
C GLU A 30 -2.21 -18.11 -2.24
N GLY A 31 -2.50 -18.23 -0.94
CA GLY A 31 -1.50 -18.12 0.13
C GLY A 31 -1.04 -16.70 0.40
N ILE A 32 -1.82 -15.70 0.03
CA ILE A 32 -1.58 -14.29 0.35
C ILE A 32 -2.14 -14.03 1.74
N SER A 33 -1.38 -13.35 2.59
CA SER A 33 -1.72 -13.13 4.01
C SER A 33 -2.25 -11.74 4.32
N THR A 34 -2.06 -10.77 3.43
CA THR A 34 -2.39 -9.35 3.66
C THR A 34 -3.38 -8.86 2.61
N LEU A 35 -4.35 -8.04 3.03
CA LEU A 35 -5.27 -7.31 2.15
C LEU A 35 -4.98 -5.82 2.24
N HIS A 36 -4.87 -5.16 1.10
CA HIS A 36 -4.82 -3.70 1.03
C HIS A 36 -6.24 -3.12 0.96
N ILE A 37 -6.56 -2.21 1.88
CA ILE A 37 -7.89 -1.63 2.06
C ILE A 37 -7.85 -0.12 1.88
N ASP A 38 -8.37 0.34 0.76
CA ASP A 38 -8.48 1.77 0.43
C ASP A 38 -9.69 2.41 1.13
N VAL A 39 -9.45 3.30 2.08
CA VAL A 39 -10.47 4.08 2.77
C VAL A 39 -10.52 5.47 2.15
N ILE A 40 -11.50 5.71 1.31
CA ILE A 40 -11.68 6.95 0.56
C ILE A 40 -13.07 7.51 0.84
N ASP A 41 -13.17 8.78 1.25
CA ASP A 41 -14.43 9.45 1.59
C ASP A 41 -14.83 10.60 0.65
N GLY A 42 -14.09 10.77 -0.44
CA GLY A 42 -14.33 11.84 -1.41
C GLY A 42 -13.79 13.21 -1.00
N SER A 43 -13.22 13.36 0.20
CA SER A 43 -12.72 14.66 0.68
C SER A 43 -11.27 14.95 0.27
N PHE A 44 -10.42 13.93 0.22
CA PHE A 44 -9.02 14.02 -0.19
C PHE A 44 -8.84 13.62 -1.65
N SER A 45 -9.51 12.57 -2.09
CA SER A 45 -9.46 12.07 -3.45
C SER A 45 -10.86 11.70 -3.98
N PRO A 46 -11.13 11.78 -5.31
CA PRO A 46 -12.48 11.72 -5.86
C PRO A 46 -12.96 10.27 -6.08
N SER A 47 -13.06 9.48 -5.01
CA SER A 47 -13.56 8.10 -5.04
C SER A 47 -14.23 7.74 -3.71
N MET A 48 -14.94 6.62 -3.66
CA MET A 48 -15.51 6.04 -2.44
C MET A 48 -15.81 4.55 -2.68
N PRO A 49 -14.80 3.66 -2.72
CA PRO A 49 -15.01 2.27 -3.09
C PRO A 49 -15.65 1.44 -1.96
N LEU A 50 -15.31 1.71 -0.70
CA LEU A 50 -15.70 0.91 0.45
C LEU A 50 -16.15 1.77 1.61
N GLY A 51 -17.19 1.33 2.32
CA GLY A 51 -17.62 1.93 3.58
C GLY A 51 -17.08 1.17 4.80
N ILE A 52 -17.01 1.84 5.97
CA ILE A 52 -16.56 1.26 7.24
C ILE A 52 -17.33 -0.03 7.58
N GLY A 53 -18.66 -0.04 7.34
CA GLY A 53 -19.49 -1.22 7.58
C GLY A 53 -19.07 -2.44 6.77
N THR A 54 -18.64 -2.24 5.53
CA THR A 54 -18.10 -3.33 4.70
C THR A 54 -16.77 -3.83 5.27
N ILE A 55 -15.88 -2.93 5.70
CA ILE A 55 -14.57 -3.32 6.27
C ILE A 55 -14.77 -4.12 7.57
N LYS A 56 -15.73 -3.72 8.43
CA LYS A 56 -16.11 -4.48 9.63
C LYS A 56 -16.57 -5.90 9.29
N GLN A 57 -17.44 -6.05 8.28
CA GLN A 57 -17.89 -7.38 7.82
C GLN A 57 -16.76 -8.21 7.24
N LEU A 58 -15.82 -7.59 6.53
CA LEU A 58 -14.63 -8.29 6.02
C LEU A 58 -13.79 -8.86 7.17
N ARG A 59 -13.59 -8.09 8.25
CA ARG A 59 -12.87 -8.59 9.44
C ARG A 59 -13.52 -9.82 10.08
N GLU A 60 -14.84 -9.93 10.00
CA GLU A 60 -15.58 -11.08 10.56
C GLU A 60 -15.40 -12.37 9.75
N ILE A 61 -15.03 -12.27 8.47
CA ILE A 61 -14.92 -13.42 7.57
C ILE A 61 -13.48 -13.87 7.28
N THR A 62 -12.45 -13.11 7.66
CA THR A 62 -11.06 -13.49 7.39
C THR A 62 -10.13 -13.06 8.50
N ASP A 63 -9.08 -13.85 8.75
CA ASP A 63 -7.98 -13.54 9.68
C ASP A 63 -6.76 -12.92 8.97
N MET A 64 -6.86 -12.61 7.68
CA MET A 64 -5.77 -11.95 6.94
C MET A 64 -5.42 -10.60 7.57
N ASP A 65 -4.17 -10.20 7.47
CA ASP A 65 -3.74 -8.87 7.89
C ASP A 65 -4.39 -7.79 7.01
N PHE A 66 -4.84 -6.70 7.66
CA PHE A 66 -5.37 -5.54 6.95
C PHE A 66 -4.34 -4.42 6.96
N ASP A 67 -3.85 -4.10 5.79
CA ASP A 67 -3.04 -2.94 5.47
C ASP A 67 -3.98 -1.85 4.95
N VAL A 68 -4.21 -0.83 5.76
CA VAL A 68 -5.23 0.20 5.50
C VAL A 68 -4.60 1.49 5.02
N HIS A 69 -5.02 1.95 3.85
CA HIS A 69 -4.62 3.22 3.26
C HIS A 69 -5.75 4.26 3.35
N ILE A 70 -5.57 5.28 4.18
CA ILE A 70 -6.57 6.35 4.41
C ILE A 70 -6.31 7.54 3.49
N MET A 71 -7.23 7.77 2.56
CA MET A 71 -7.28 8.90 1.64
C MET A 71 -8.43 9.84 2.03
N SER A 72 -8.29 10.50 3.19
CA SER A 72 -9.31 11.38 3.77
C SER A 72 -8.67 12.58 4.47
N ASN A 73 -9.37 13.70 4.53
CA ASN A 73 -9.00 14.84 5.38
C ASN A 73 -9.46 14.66 6.85
N ASN A 74 -10.24 13.61 7.15
CA ASN A 74 -10.71 13.29 8.50
C ASN A 74 -9.95 12.09 9.10
N ASN A 75 -8.62 12.15 9.08
CA ASN A 75 -7.74 11.04 9.44
C ASN A 75 -8.00 10.48 10.83
N GLU A 76 -8.14 11.33 11.86
CA GLU A 76 -8.29 10.86 13.24
C GLU A 76 -9.55 10.00 13.43
N PHE A 77 -10.63 10.34 12.75
CA PHE A 77 -11.86 9.55 12.78
C PHE A 77 -11.63 8.16 12.16
N PHE A 78 -11.09 8.11 10.93
CA PHE A 78 -10.87 6.83 10.26
C PHE A 78 -9.81 5.99 10.96
N ILE A 79 -8.73 6.58 11.48
CA ILE A 79 -7.74 5.85 12.29
C ILE A 79 -8.41 5.15 13.48
N LYS A 80 -9.27 5.83 14.24
CA LYS A 80 -9.98 5.23 15.38
C LYS A 80 -10.91 4.09 14.95
N GLU A 81 -11.67 4.27 13.87
CA GLU A 81 -12.52 3.20 13.33
C GLU A 81 -11.72 1.97 12.89
N MET A 82 -10.55 2.16 12.27
CA MET A 82 -9.69 1.06 11.85
C MET A 82 -9.02 0.36 13.05
N LEU A 83 -8.61 1.12 14.07
CA LEU A 83 -8.11 0.55 15.31
C LEU A 83 -9.17 -0.32 16.01
N ASP A 84 -10.43 0.13 16.04
CA ASP A 84 -11.55 -0.62 16.61
C ASP A 84 -11.89 -1.90 15.81
N ILE A 85 -11.61 -1.91 14.51
CA ILE A 85 -11.75 -3.09 13.64
C ILE A 85 -10.64 -4.12 13.88
N GLY A 86 -9.47 -3.69 14.36
CA GLY A 86 -8.34 -4.57 14.61
C GLY A 86 -7.51 -4.84 13.36
N VAL A 87 -7.05 -3.77 12.71
CA VAL A 87 -6.15 -3.82 11.54
C VAL A 87 -4.69 -3.88 11.97
N GLN A 88 -3.78 -4.30 11.07
CA GLN A 88 -2.38 -4.50 11.37
C GLN A 88 -1.49 -3.32 10.95
N GLN A 89 -1.85 -2.62 9.87
CA GLN A 89 -1.14 -1.43 9.40
C GLN A 89 -2.15 -0.32 9.06
N ILE A 90 -1.83 0.92 9.41
CA ILE A 90 -2.62 2.10 9.02
C ILE A 90 -1.68 3.14 8.42
N THR A 91 -1.90 3.47 7.16
CA THR A 91 -1.17 4.49 6.40
C THR A 91 -2.12 5.65 6.06
N PHE A 92 -1.73 6.88 6.35
CA PHE A 92 -2.48 8.09 5.99
C PHE A 92 -1.58 9.07 5.24
N HIS A 93 -2.18 10.02 4.49
CA HIS A 93 -1.42 10.95 3.67
C HIS A 93 -0.79 12.09 4.46
N TYR A 94 0.49 12.39 4.16
CA TYR A 94 1.21 13.55 4.66
C TYR A 94 0.42 14.85 4.41
N GLU A 95 -0.14 14.98 3.21
CA GLU A 95 -0.83 16.18 2.72
C GLU A 95 -2.21 16.40 3.35
N SER A 96 -2.75 15.38 4.03
CA SER A 96 -4.12 15.40 4.56
C SER A 96 -4.24 15.87 6.01
N THR A 97 -3.12 16.21 6.67
CA THR A 97 -3.13 16.68 8.07
C THR A 97 -1.91 17.54 8.39
N THR A 98 -2.06 18.41 9.41
CA THR A 98 -0.95 19.20 9.99
C THR A 98 -0.36 18.56 11.26
N HIS A 99 -0.95 17.47 11.79
CA HIS A 99 -0.56 16.84 13.05
C HIS A 99 -0.06 15.42 12.84
N ILE A 100 0.91 15.24 11.94
CA ILE A 100 1.41 13.95 11.48
C ILE A 100 1.98 13.12 12.62
N ASP A 101 2.89 13.69 13.42
CA ASP A 101 3.55 13.03 14.54
C ASP A 101 2.54 12.52 15.58
N ARG A 102 1.49 13.32 15.85
CA ARG A 102 0.41 12.94 16.77
C ARG A 102 -0.36 11.71 16.28
N LEU A 103 -0.67 11.65 14.98
CA LEU A 103 -1.43 10.54 14.40
C LEU A 103 -0.58 9.27 14.30
N LEU A 104 0.69 9.36 13.88
CA LEU A 104 1.62 8.22 13.89
C LEU A 104 1.75 7.64 15.31
N ASN A 105 1.94 8.50 16.32
CA ASN A 105 2.00 8.05 17.72
C ASN A 105 0.67 7.46 18.21
N LEU A 106 -0.49 7.95 17.75
CA LEU A 106 -1.79 7.36 18.08
C LEU A 106 -1.88 5.91 17.59
N ILE A 107 -1.49 5.65 16.34
CA ILE A 107 -1.49 4.32 15.73
C ILE A 107 -0.53 3.39 16.50
N LYS A 108 0.73 3.80 16.69
CA LYS A 108 1.76 3.00 17.38
C LYS A 108 1.40 2.65 18.83
N LYS A 109 0.78 3.57 19.58
CA LYS A 109 0.34 3.33 20.96
C LYS A 109 -0.73 2.23 21.08
N ASN A 110 -1.44 1.95 20.00
CA ASN A 110 -2.41 0.86 19.91
C ASN A 110 -1.81 -0.45 19.36
N GLY A 111 -0.48 -0.52 19.16
CA GLY A 111 0.21 -1.73 18.71
C GLY A 111 0.04 -2.03 17.23
N VAL A 112 -0.34 -1.03 16.42
CA VAL A 112 -0.54 -1.13 14.98
C VAL A 112 0.62 -0.45 14.26
N GLU A 113 1.05 -0.98 13.11
CA GLU A 113 2.10 -0.38 12.28
C GLU A 113 1.62 0.95 11.68
N ALA A 114 2.44 1.98 11.85
CA ALA A 114 2.12 3.34 11.43
C ALA A 114 2.81 3.69 10.12
N GLY A 115 2.01 3.93 9.07
CA GLY A 115 2.45 4.32 7.76
C GLY A 115 2.15 5.79 7.43
N LEU A 116 2.98 6.37 6.57
CA LEU A 116 2.80 7.71 6.02
C LEU A 116 2.89 7.65 4.49
N ALA A 117 1.82 8.05 3.81
CA ALA A 117 1.74 8.12 2.36
C ALA A 117 2.15 9.50 1.82
N LEU A 118 2.87 9.52 0.71
CA LEU A 118 3.24 10.73 -0.02
C LEU A 118 2.66 10.70 -1.44
N ASN A 119 1.99 11.78 -1.84
CA ASN A 119 1.62 12.01 -3.24
C ASN A 119 2.85 12.06 -4.14
N PRO A 120 2.71 11.81 -5.47
CA PRO A 120 3.87 11.78 -6.36
C PRO A 120 4.78 13.00 -6.26
N ALA A 121 4.20 14.20 -6.21
CA ALA A 121 4.96 15.46 -6.21
C ALA A 121 5.48 15.90 -4.83
N THR A 122 5.07 15.26 -3.74
CA THR A 122 5.51 15.62 -2.38
C THR A 122 6.98 15.25 -2.16
N SER A 123 7.75 16.17 -1.63
CA SER A 123 9.20 16.00 -1.44
C SER A 123 9.52 14.99 -0.34
N LEU A 124 10.58 14.19 -0.51
CA LEU A 124 11.10 13.32 0.55
C LEU A 124 11.72 14.12 1.70
N ASN A 125 12.10 15.39 1.49
CA ASN A 125 12.60 16.26 2.56
C ASN A 125 11.54 16.53 3.63
N ASP A 126 10.27 16.43 3.27
CA ASP A 126 9.15 16.59 4.21
C ASP A 126 9.10 15.49 5.27
N LEU A 127 9.84 14.40 5.06
CA LEU A 127 9.97 13.28 6.01
C LEU A 127 11.02 13.51 7.11
N ASP A 128 11.82 14.59 7.05
CA ASP A 128 13.02 14.76 7.89
C ASP A 128 12.80 14.51 9.39
N TYR A 129 11.68 14.97 9.94
CA TYR A 129 11.37 14.84 11.36
C TYR A 129 10.44 13.67 11.69
N VAL A 130 9.72 13.12 10.71
CA VAL A 130 8.68 12.12 10.96
C VAL A 130 9.08 10.71 10.51
N LEU A 131 10.09 10.58 9.64
CA LEU A 131 10.55 9.28 9.13
C LEU A 131 10.90 8.27 10.24
N PRO A 132 11.56 8.66 11.37
CA PRO A 132 11.85 7.73 12.46
C PRO A 132 10.60 7.20 13.20
N LEU A 133 9.44 7.82 12.98
CA LEU A 133 8.17 7.39 13.56
C LEU A 133 7.41 6.42 12.64
N CYS A 134 7.81 6.33 11.36
CA CYS A 134 7.13 5.51 10.36
C CYS A 134 7.67 4.08 10.37
N ASP A 135 6.78 3.10 10.51
CA ASP A 135 7.08 1.69 10.24
C ASP A 135 7.06 1.45 8.72
N THR A 136 6.19 2.18 7.99
CA THR A 136 6.09 2.15 6.53
C THR A 136 6.01 3.56 5.96
N VAL A 137 6.66 3.81 4.81
CA VAL A 137 6.40 4.97 3.95
C VAL A 137 5.84 4.47 2.63
N MET A 138 4.61 4.89 2.32
CA MET A 138 3.97 4.59 1.06
C MET A 138 4.25 5.69 0.04
N LEU A 139 4.73 5.31 -1.13
CA LEU A 139 4.89 6.20 -2.28
C LEU A 139 3.77 5.97 -3.28
N MET A 140 2.93 6.99 -3.46
CA MET A 140 1.99 7.00 -4.58
C MET A 140 2.76 7.14 -5.89
N LEU A 141 2.57 6.19 -6.80
CA LEU A 141 3.20 6.22 -8.14
C LEU A 141 2.35 6.98 -9.15
N MET A 142 1.10 7.29 -8.80
CA MET A 142 0.14 8.11 -9.53
C MET A 142 -0.70 8.92 -8.53
N ASN A 143 -1.50 9.87 -9.00
CA ASN A 143 -2.38 10.62 -8.09
C ASN A 143 -3.45 9.71 -7.48
N PRO A 144 -3.65 9.75 -6.14
CA PRO A 144 -4.62 8.88 -5.46
C PRO A 144 -6.07 9.19 -5.85
N GLY A 145 -6.90 8.14 -5.92
CA GLY A 145 -8.34 8.25 -6.23
C GLY A 145 -8.69 8.28 -7.72
N PHE A 146 -7.71 8.34 -8.62
CA PHE A 146 -7.93 8.38 -10.07
C PHE A 146 -7.77 7.02 -10.76
N ALA A 147 -7.88 5.91 -10.05
CA ALA A 147 -7.67 4.56 -10.60
C ALA A 147 -8.60 4.22 -11.78
N ALA A 148 -9.81 4.82 -11.84
CA ALA A 148 -10.76 4.63 -12.93
C ALA A 148 -10.40 5.45 -14.19
N ASP A 149 -9.59 6.49 -14.08
CA ASP A 149 -9.13 7.30 -15.21
C ASP A 149 -7.97 6.61 -15.91
N LYS A 150 -8.19 6.15 -17.13
CA LYS A 150 -7.18 5.45 -17.93
C LYS A 150 -6.04 6.37 -18.41
N SER A 151 -6.24 7.69 -18.40
CA SER A 151 -5.21 8.67 -18.75
C SER A 151 -4.24 8.93 -17.60
N GLU A 152 -4.65 8.66 -16.36
CA GLU A 152 -3.78 8.75 -15.19
C GLU A 152 -2.83 7.55 -15.16
N THR A 153 -1.54 7.82 -15.26
CA THR A 153 -0.47 6.82 -15.33
C THR A 153 0.54 7.04 -14.20
N GLN A 154 1.46 6.10 -14.01
CA GLN A 154 2.60 6.34 -13.12
C GLN A 154 3.39 7.55 -13.60
N VAL A 155 3.88 8.36 -12.64
CA VAL A 155 4.77 9.48 -12.96
C VAL A 155 6.13 8.97 -13.42
N ASP A 156 6.77 9.69 -14.34
CA ASP A 156 8.06 9.26 -14.94
C ASP A 156 9.19 9.13 -13.92
N TYR A 157 9.11 9.85 -12.80
CA TYR A 157 10.10 9.82 -11.71
C TYR A 157 9.79 8.82 -10.58
N ALA A 158 8.77 7.96 -10.73
CA ALA A 158 8.34 7.01 -9.71
C ALA A 158 9.51 6.12 -9.22
N GLU A 159 10.20 5.43 -10.14
CA GLU A 159 11.34 4.56 -9.81
C GLU A 159 12.46 5.33 -9.09
N LYS A 160 12.77 6.54 -9.56
CA LYS A 160 13.77 7.40 -8.91
C LYS A 160 13.37 7.75 -7.48
N LYS A 161 12.11 8.12 -7.24
CA LYS A 161 11.62 8.48 -5.90
C LYS A 161 11.71 7.31 -4.92
N VAL A 162 11.40 6.08 -5.37
CA VAL A 162 11.59 4.85 -4.57
C VAL A 162 13.07 4.67 -4.22
N THR A 163 13.98 4.81 -5.21
CA THR A 163 15.43 4.71 -4.99
C THR A 163 15.94 5.76 -4.01
N ASP A 164 15.48 7.00 -4.13
CA ASP A 164 15.91 8.08 -3.24
C ASP A 164 15.42 7.86 -1.79
N LEU A 165 14.18 7.38 -1.61
CA LEU A 165 13.67 7.00 -0.29
C LEU A 165 14.43 5.82 0.30
N TYR A 166 14.71 4.79 -0.48
CA TYR A 166 15.50 3.65 -0.03
C TYR A 166 16.88 4.09 0.51
N LYS A 167 17.58 4.96 -0.23
CA LYS A 167 18.86 5.53 0.23
C LYS A 167 18.69 6.33 1.51
N LEU A 168 17.67 7.19 1.59
CA LEU A 168 17.41 8.00 2.78
C LEU A 168 17.21 7.14 4.03
N ILE A 169 16.42 6.05 3.92
CA ILE A 169 16.19 5.10 5.01
C ILE A 169 17.51 4.42 5.43
N LYS A 170 18.29 3.92 4.46
CA LYS A 170 19.57 3.25 4.71
C LYS A 170 20.61 4.19 5.33
N ASP A 171 20.75 5.41 4.82
CA ASP A 171 21.68 6.42 5.31
C ASP A 171 21.36 6.83 6.76
N ARG A 172 20.09 6.77 7.16
CA ARG A 172 19.65 7.03 8.54
C ARG A 172 19.66 5.80 9.46
N GLY A 173 19.94 4.61 8.93
CA GLY A 173 19.95 3.35 9.69
C GLY A 173 18.58 2.95 10.23
N LEU A 174 17.52 3.24 9.48
CA LEU A 174 16.14 2.93 9.86
C LEU A 174 15.67 1.61 9.24
N ASP A 175 14.69 0.97 9.88
CA ASP A 175 14.06 -0.27 9.43
C ASP A 175 12.69 -0.03 8.75
N THR A 176 12.42 1.22 8.35
CA THR A 176 11.18 1.62 7.67
C THR A 176 11.02 0.89 6.35
N SER A 177 9.86 0.26 6.13
CA SER A 177 9.50 -0.40 4.87
C SER A 177 9.04 0.61 3.81
N ILE A 178 9.24 0.29 2.54
CA ILE A 178 8.74 1.09 1.42
C ILE A 178 7.59 0.35 0.76
N GLU A 179 6.41 0.94 0.84
CA GLU A 179 5.24 0.49 0.10
C GLU A 179 5.04 1.33 -1.16
N VAL A 180 4.56 0.72 -2.23
CA VAL A 180 4.27 1.41 -3.49
C VAL A 180 2.84 1.12 -3.93
N ASP A 181 2.11 2.18 -4.25
CA ASP A 181 0.73 2.11 -4.72
C ASP A 181 0.51 2.97 -5.97
N GLY A 182 -0.35 2.50 -6.84
CA GLY A 182 -0.72 3.14 -8.10
C GLY A 182 -0.17 2.43 -9.33
N ARG A 183 -1.04 1.67 -10.02
CA ARG A 183 -0.73 0.93 -11.26
C ARG A 183 0.56 0.10 -11.18
N VAL A 184 0.78 -0.57 -10.06
CA VAL A 184 1.90 -1.52 -9.89
C VAL A 184 1.67 -2.67 -10.87
N SER A 185 2.27 -2.56 -12.07
CA SER A 185 2.11 -3.51 -13.17
C SER A 185 3.16 -4.62 -13.10
N LEU A 186 2.85 -5.76 -13.73
CA LEU A 186 3.79 -6.89 -13.84
C LEU A 186 5.15 -6.44 -14.43
N GLU A 187 5.11 -5.50 -15.37
CA GLU A 187 6.29 -4.95 -16.04
C GLU A 187 7.08 -3.96 -15.19
N ALA A 188 6.41 -3.26 -14.25
CA ALA A 188 7.04 -2.29 -13.35
C ALA A 188 7.66 -2.96 -12.10
N ILE A 189 7.12 -4.09 -11.64
CA ILE A 189 7.55 -4.78 -10.41
C ILE A 189 9.07 -4.99 -10.34
N PRO A 190 9.78 -5.52 -11.36
CA PRO A 190 11.21 -5.76 -11.24
C PRO A 190 12.01 -4.48 -10.94
N LYS A 191 11.62 -3.34 -11.53
CA LYS A 191 12.27 -2.06 -11.32
C LYS A 191 11.95 -1.48 -9.94
N LEU A 192 10.69 -1.55 -9.50
CA LEU A 192 10.26 -1.07 -8.19
C LEU A 192 10.95 -1.85 -7.06
N VAL A 193 10.99 -3.18 -7.17
CA VAL A 193 11.68 -4.05 -6.21
C VAL A 193 13.18 -3.77 -6.22
N LYS A 194 13.83 -3.65 -7.38
CA LYS A 194 15.24 -3.25 -7.51
C LYS A 194 15.50 -1.92 -6.78
N SER A 195 14.60 -0.96 -6.94
CA SER A 195 14.73 0.39 -6.38
C SER A 195 14.55 0.46 -4.88
N GLY A 196 14.00 -0.58 -4.24
CA GLY A 196 13.86 -0.64 -2.78
C GLY A 196 12.46 -0.89 -2.26
N ALA A 197 11.44 -1.10 -3.11
CA ALA A 197 10.08 -1.41 -2.65
C ALA A 197 10.05 -2.76 -1.91
N ASP A 198 9.38 -2.79 -0.76
CA ASP A 198 9.22 -3.96 0.11
C ASP A 198 7.77 -4.47 0.13
N GLN A 199 6.80 -3.61 -0.14
CA GLN A 199 5.37 -3.93 -0.19
C GLN A 199 4.79 -3.41 -1.51
N LEU A 200 4.01 -4.24 -2.20
CA LEU A 200 3.45 -3.96 -3.52
C LEU A 200 1.93 -4.01 -3.47
N VAL A 201 1.28 -2.86 -3.60
CA VAL A 201 -0.18 -2.81 -3.73
C VAL A 201 -0.59 -3.36 -5.09
N ALA A 202 -1.22 -4.54 -5.09
CA ALA A 202 -1.55 -5.30 -6.28
C ALA A 202 -2.98 -5.01 -6.74
N GLY A 203 -3.10 -4.36 -7.90
CA GLY A 203 -4.38 -3.95 -8.48
C GLY A 203 -4.68 -4.60 -9.83
N SER A 204 -5.48 -3.89 -10.63
CA SER A 204 -5.94 -4.31 -11.96
C SER A 204 -4.82 -4.43 -13.01
N THR A 205 -3.65 -3.89 -12.74
CA THR A 205 -2.47 -3.97 -13.62
C THR A 205 -1.52 -5.11 -13.28
N SER A 206 -1.80 -5.84 -12.19
CA SER A 206 -1.01 -6.98 -11.72
C SER A 206 -1.90 -8.18 -11.37
N LEU A 207 -2.27 -8.35 -10.10
CA LEU A 207 -2.97 -9.55 -9.61
C LEU A 207 -4.37 -9.73 -10.22
N PHE A 208 -5.11 -8.63 -10.42
CA PHE A 208 -6.48 -8.65 -10.95
C PHE A 208 -6.55 -8.39 -12.47
N ARG A 209 -5.47 -8.66 -13.22
CA ARG A 209 -5.51 -8.56 -14.70
C ARG A 209 -6.49 -9.59 -15.26
N PRO A 210 -7.46 -9.14 -16.10
CA PRO A 210 -8.55 -10.01 -16.57
C PRO A 210 -8.14 -11.04 -17.62
N GLU A 211 -6.96 -10.89 -18.25
CA GLU A 211 -6.50 -11.80 -19.31
C GLU A 211 -6.04 -13.16 -18.78
N ARG A 212 -5.86 -13.31 -17.46
CA ARG A 212 -5.39 -14.51 -16.80
C ARG A 212 -6.12 -14.76 -15.49
N SER A 213 -6.02 -15.96 -14.97
CA SER A 213 -6.47 -16.27 -13.60
C SER A 213 -5.59 -15.54 -12.56
N MET A 214 -6.13 -15.38 -11.35
CA MET A 214 -5.37 -14.81 -10.23
C MET A 214 -4.11 -15.64 -9.93
N SER A 215 -4.19 -16.95 -9.97
CA SER A 215 -3.04 -17.85 -9.77
C SER A 215 -1.94 -17.61 -10.81
N GLU A 216 -2.27 -17.48 -12.09
CA GLU A 216 -1.30 -17.21 -13.14
C GLU A 216 -0.67 -15.83 -12.96
N ASN A 217 -1.47 -14.81 -12.64
CA ASN A 217 -0.96 -13.46 -12.38
C ASN A 217 -0.02 -13.45 -11.17
N LYS A 218 -0.36 -14.18 -10.08
CA LYS A 218 0.50 -14.30 -8.89
C LYS A 218 1.84 -14.92 -9.22
N VAL A 219 1.87 -16.02 -9.98
CA VAL A 219 3.13 -16.66 -10.41
C VAL A 219 4.01 -15.65 -11.16
N ILE A 220 3.44 -14.91 -12.12
CA ILE A 220 4.19 -13.88 -12.87
C ILE A 220 4.69 -12.76 -11.95
N MET A 221 3.89 -12.35 -10.94
CA MET A 221 4.33 -11.37 -9.94
C MET A 221 5.53 -11.88 -9.15
N GLU A 222 5.48 -13.13 -8.67
CA GLU A 222 6.58 -13.75 -7.91
C GLU A 222 7.86 -13.84 -8.74
N GLU A 223 7.76 -14.25 -10.01
CA GLU A 223 8.89 -14.25 -10.95
C GLU A 223 9.48 -12.84 -11.16
N SER A 224 8.60 -11.83 -11.29
CA SER A 224 8.99 -10.42 -11.44
C SER A 224 9.67 -9.89 -10.18
N ILE A 225 9.19 -10.27 -8.99
CA ILE A 225 9.80 -9.95 -7.69
C ILE A 225 11.19 -10.58 -7.59
N GLU A 226 11.32 -11.87 -7.93
CA GLU A 226 12.63 -12.55 -7.90
C GLU A 226 13.64 -11.89 -8.85
N GLN A 227 13.20 -11.46 -10.02
CA GLN A 227 14.04 -10.71 -10.96
C GLN A 227 14.51 -9.38 -10.32
N GLY A 228 13.60 -8.62 -9.72
CA GLY A 228 13.92 -7.37 -9.03
C GLY A 228 14.91 -7.56 -7.87
N LEU A 229 14.71 -8.61 -7.05
CA LEU A 229 15.61 -8.95 -5.93
C LEU A 229 17.02 -9.34 -6.39
N LYS A 230 17.15 -10.01 -7.54
CA LYS A 230 18.47 -10.30 -8.13
C LYS A 230 19.19 -9.01 -8.52
N LEU A 231 18.48 -8.09 -9.17
CA LEU A 231 19.02 -6.78 -9.59
C LEU A 231 19.32 -5.82 -8.43
N ARG A 232 18.63 -5.97 -7.27
CA ARG A 232 18.90 -5.17 -6.04
C ARG A 232 20.23 -5.53 -5.39
N LYS A 233 20.74 -6.75 -5.60
CA LYS A 233 21.99 -7.25 -4.99
C LYS A 233 23.24 -6.92 -5.82
N GLU A 234 23.08 -6.51 -7.08
CA GLU A 234 24.14 -6.06 -7.97
C GLU A 234 24.46 -4.56 -7.73
#